data_189b9f925e1ced0505350e438a762332
#
_entry.id   189b9f925e1ced0505350e438a762332
#
_cell.length_a   1.000
_cell.length_b   1.000
_cell.length_c   1.000
_cell.angle_alpha   90.00
_cell.angle_beta   90.00
_cell.angle_gamma   90.00
#
_symmetry.space_group_name_H-M   'P 1'
#
loop_
_entity.id
_entity.type
_entity.pdbx_description
1 polymer ?
#
loop_
_entity_poly.entity_id
_entity_poly.type
_entity_poly.pdbx_seq_one_letter_code
_entity_poly.pdbx_strand_id
1 'polypeptide(L)'
;MVKQLCILGSTGSIGTQTLDVIRAYPERYSVYALCAHRSIDKLVEQALEFHPEVVCIADESLYEPLKERLSSLNCKVWAGAQAIAEVVTMPSIDIVVAAMVGYAGLQPTIEAIKAGKTIALANKETLVVAGEIICDLALKHHTPILPVDSEHSAIFQSLVGEDRSEIEKILLTASGGPFRTFTLEQMKTVTAADALKHPNWDMGAKITIDSASMMNKGFEVIEAKWLFGVPVEKIQVLVHPQSIVHSAVQFTDGAIKAQLGAPDMRLPIQYALSFPERLASDFPRVDLFALKDLTFEQPDLNRFPNLGLAYDAMRRGGNIPCVLNAANEVVNLAFREGRCRFLQMSEVIADTMAKATFIAKPVYEDYVATDAEARSIAEQILNLKS
;
A
#
# COMPACT_ATOMS: atom_id res chain seq x y z
N MET A 1 0.86 11.13 26.93
CA MET A 1 0.10 9.84 26.99
C MET A 1 0.71 8.87 25.99
N VAL A 2 0.78 7.59 26.33
CA VAL A 2 1.22 6.52 25.41
C VAL A 2 0.10 6.27 24.41
N LYS A 3 0.39 6.34 23.11
CA LYS A 3 -0.61 6.07 22.06
C LYS A 3 -0.81 4.57 21.88
N GLN A 4 -2.05 4.13 21.80
CA GLN A 4 -2.44 2.74 21.64
C GLN A 4 -2.63 2.41 20.14
N LEU A 5 -1.91 1.42 19.64
CA LEU A 5 -1.91 1.05 18.23
C LEU A 5 -2.65 -0.26 17.97
N CYS A 6 -3.44 -0.28 16.90
CA CYS A 6 -3.91 -1.49 16.26
C CYS A 6 -3.12 -1.70 14.95
N ILE A 7 -2.50 -2.88 14.79
CA ILE A 7 -1.69 -3.19 13.60
C ILE A 7 -2.41 -4.23 12.75
N LEU A 8 -3.00 -3.80 11.66
CA LEU A 8 -3.60 -4.65 10.64
C LEU A 8 -2.51 -5.21 9.72
N GLY A 9 -2.30 -6.52 9.75
CA GLY A 9 -1.21 -7.18 9.01
C GLY A 9 0.13 -7.16 9.76
N SER A 10 0.12 -7.34 11.08
CA SER A 10 1.29 -7.24 11.97
C SER A 10 2.45 -8.18 11.58
N THR A 11 2.14 -9.33 10.99
CA THR A 11 3.15 -10.34 10.59
C THR A 11 3.79 -10.06 9.22
N GLY A 12 3.26 -9.09 8.47
CA GLY A 12 3.81 -8.64 7.18
C GLY A 12 5.05 -7.75 7.34
N SER A 13 5.65 -7.34 6.21
CA SER A 13 6.85 -6.49 6.19
C SER A 13 6.64 -5.16 6.92
N ILE A 14 5.54 -4.44 6.61
CA ILE A 14 5.23 -3.17 7.28
C ILE A 14 4.88 -3.38 8.76
N GLY A 15 4.08 -4.40 9.06
CA GLY A 15 3.69 -4.68 10.46
C GLY A 15 4.89 -4.97 11.36
N THR A 16 5.85 -5.77 10.89
CA THR A 16 7.08 -6.06 11.66
C THR A 16 7.95 -4.82 11.85
N GLN A 17 8.14 -4.02 10.81
CA GLN A 17 8.89 -2.76 10.92
C GLN A 17 8.15 -1.72 11.78
N THR A 18 6.82 -1.76 11.84
CA THR A 18 6.05 -0.95 12.81
C THR A 18 6.37 -1.37 14.24
N LEU A 19 6.44 -2.68 14.51
CA LEU A 19 6.83 -3.19 15.83
C LEU A 19 8.27 -2.82 16.19
N ASP A 20 9.20 -2.76 15.23
CA ASP A 20 10.56 -2.26 15.47
C ASP A 20 10.55 -0.78 15.92
N VAL A 21 9.72 0.05 15.30
CA VAL A 21 9.54 1.45 15.72
C VAL A 21 8.94 1.54 17.12
N ILE A 22 7.93 0.73 17.43
CA ILE A 22 7.30 0.71 18.76
C ILE A 22 8.30 0.26 19.82
N ARG A 23 9.11 -0.75 19.54
CA ARG A 23 10.16 -1.27 20.44
C ARG A 23 11.21 -0.20 20.77
N ALA A 24 11.50 0.70 19.82
CA ALA A 24 12.44 1.81 20.03
C ALA A 24 11.86 2.94 20.89
N TYR A 25 10.52 3.04 21.01
CA TYR A 25 9.82 4.13 21.73
C TYR A 25 8.69 3.62 22.63
N PRO A 26 8.97 2.73 23.60
CA PRO A 26 7.95 2.13 24.47
C PRO A 26 7.25 3.16 25.36
N GLU A 27 7.87 4.31 25.62
CA GLU A 27 7.28 5.42 26.38
C GLU A 27 6.25 6.22 25.55
N ARG A 28 6.20 6.03 24.24
CA ARG A 28 5.29 6.74 23.33
C ARG A 28 4.19 5.87 22.76
N TYR A 29 4.48 4.58 22.56
CA TYR A 29 3.60 3.66 21.84
C TYR A 29 3.41 2.35 22.60
N SER A 30 2.21 1.82 22.53
CA SER A 30 1.86 0.48 23.00
C SER A 30 0.98 -0.23 21.98
N VAL A 31 1.10 -1.54 21.90
CA VAL A 31 0.28 -2.36 21.00
C VAL A 31 -0.99 -2.77 21.71
N TYR A 32 -2.14 -2.25 21.26
CA TYR A 32 -3.45 -2.65 21.75
C TYR A 32 -3.95 -3.91 21.04
N ALA A 33 -3.79 -3.98 19.69
CA ALA A 33 -4.25 -5.10 18.92
C ALA A 33 -3.28 -5.50 17.81
N LEU A 34 -3.13 -6.81 17.61
CA LEU A 34 -2.38 -7.43 16.52
C LEU A 34 -3.33 -8.24 15.64
N CYS A 35 -3.34 -7.94 14.33
CA CYS A 35 -4.16 -8.66 13.36
C CYS A 35 -3.27 -9.28 12.28
N ALA A 36 -3.51 -10.56 11.95
CA ALA A 36 -2.81 -11.27 10.88
C ALA A 36 -3.79 -12.11 10.05
N HIS A 37 -3.37 -12.57 8.85
CA HIS A 37 -4.20 -13.44 8.02
C HIS A 37 -4.12 -14.89 8.48
N ARG A 38 -2.93 -15.53 8.34
CA ARG A 38 -2.71 -16.97 8.63
C ARG A 38 -1.43 -17.28 9.42
N SER A 39 -0.55 -16.29 9.59
CA SER A 39 0.79 -16.51 10.16
C SER A 39 0.73 -16.62 11.69
N ILE A 40 0.24 -17.76 12.18
CA ILE A 40 0.00 -18.00 13.61
C ILE A 40 1.30 -17.96 14.44
N ASP A 41 2.39 -18.57 13.96
CA ASP A 41 3.65 -18.64 14.72
C ASP A 41 4.19 -17.23 15.02
N LYS A 42 4.32 -16.42 13.98
CA LYS A 42 4.82 -15.03 14.11
C LYS A 42 3.86 -14.16 14.92
N LEU A 43 2.55 -14.38 14.79
CA LEU A 43 1.54 -13.64 15.55
C LEU A 43 1.64 -13.96 17.06
N VAL A 44 1.87 -15.23 17.41
CA VAL A 44 2.10 -15.66 18.80
C VAL A 44 3.40 -15.06 19.37
N GLU A 45 4.51 -15.09 18.61
CA GLU A 45 5.77 -14.44 19.01
C GLU A 45 5.57 -12.96 19.30
N GLN A 46 4.88 -12.25 18.42
CA GLN A 46 4.55 -10.83 18.60
C GLN A 46 3.65 -10.59 19.80
N ALA A 47 2.65 -11.43 20.03
CA ALA A 47 1.76 -11.32 21.19
C ALA A 47 2.49 -11.56 22.52
N LEU A 48 3.43 -12.50 22.56
CA LEU A 48 4.26 -12.77 23.74
C LEU A 48 5.23 -11.62 24.06
N GLU A 49 5.68 -10.88 23.05
CA GLU A 49 6.59 -9.73 23.23
C GLU A 49 5.85 -8.46 23.62
N PHE A 50 4.76 -8.14 22.92
CA PHE A 50 4.08 -6.84 23.04
C PHE A 50 2.86 -6.84 23.97
N HIS A 51 2.44 -8.00 24.45
CA HIS A 51 1.31 -8.16 25.39
C HIS A 51 0.05 -7.38 25.02
N PRO A 52 -0.51 -7.55 23.78
CA PRO A 52 -1.69 -6.82 23.34
C PRO A 52 -2.93 -7.24 24.11
N GLU A 53 -3.95 -6.35 24.18
CA GLU A 53 -5.27 -6.67 24.72
C GLU A 53 -6.07 -7.61 23.79
N VAL A 54 -5.84 -7.50 22.46
CA VAL A 54 -6.55 -8.27 21.45
C VAL A 54 -5.59 -8.84 20.42
N VAL A 55 -5.77 -10.11 20.09
CA VAL A 55 -5.10 -10.77 18.95
C VAL A 55 -6.17 -11.30 18.00
N CYS A 56 -6.10 -10.94 16.73
CA CYS A 56 -7.08 -11.32 15.73
C CYS A 56 -6.45 -12.04 14.54
N ILE A 57 -7.07 -13.15 14.11
CA ILE A 57 -6.64 -13.90 12.93
C ILE A 57 -7.78 -13.94 11.90
N ALA A 58 -7.48 -13.61 10.62
CA ALA A 58 -8.52 -13.57 9.59
C ALA A 58 -9.04 -14.96 9.20
N ASP A 59 -8.17 -15.97 9.20
CA ASP A 59 -8.55 -17.35 8.92
C ASP A 59 -9.19 -17.98 10.17
N GLU A 60 -10.51 -18.13 10.15
CA GLU A 60 -11.30 -18.68 11.27
C GLU A 60 -10.90 -20.12 11.65
N SER A 61 -10.36 -20.89 10.69
CA SER A 61 -9.89 -22.25 10.97
C SER A 61 -8.72 -22.30 11.94
N LEU A 62 -8.04 -21.17 12.13
CA LEU A 62 -6.88 -21.02 13.03
C LEU A 62 -7.25 -20.42 14.40
N TYR A 63 -8.54 -20.20 14.69
CA TYR A 63 -8.99 -19.63 15.97
C TYR A 63 -8.60 -20.49 17.18
N GLU A 64 -8.98 -21.76 17.21
CA GLU A 64 -8.70 -22.64 18.36
C GLU A 64 -7.19 -22.88 18.54
N PRO A 65 -6.39 -23.17 17.47
CA PRO A 65 -4.94 -23.27 17.61
C PRO A 65 -4.29 -21.98 18.16
N LEU A 66 -4.75 -20.81 17.73
CA LEU A 66 -4.22 -19.53 18.21
C LEU A 66 -4.55 -19.32 19.69
N LYS A 67 -5.82 -19.56 20.07
CA LYS A 67 -6.32 -19.41 21.44
C LYS A 67 -5.59 -20.32 22.43
N GLU A 68 -5.35 -21.59 22.05
CA GLU A 68 -4.58 -22.53 22.85
C GLU A 68 -3.15 -22.02 23.11
N ARG A 69 -2.48 -21.57 22.06
CA ARG A 69 -1.10 -21.06 22.15
C ARG A 69 -0.96 -19.76 22.94
N LEU A 70 -2.01 -18.95 23.00
CA LEU A 70 -2.06 -17.71 23.77
C LEU A 70 -2.70 -17.86 25.14
N SER A 71 -3.01 -19.08 25.59
CA SER A 71 -3.71 -19.35 26.86
C SER A 71 -2.97 -18.87 28.10
N SER A 72 -1.65 -18.63 28.01
CA SER A 72 -0.83 -18.06 29.08
C SER A 72 -0.89 -16.53 29.16
N LEU A 73 -1.41 -15.87 28.12
CA LEU A 73 -1.54 -14.42 28.05
C LEU A 73 -2.96 -13.98 28.44
N ASN A 74 -3.04 -12.84 29.14
CA ASN A 74 -4.33 -12.20 29.40
C ASN A 74 -4.74 -11.33 28.21
N CYS A 75 -5.01 -11.95 27.06
CA CYS A 75 -5.46 -11.28 25.85
C CYS A 75 -6.73 -11.93 25.30
N LYS A 76 -7.53 -11.16 24.58
CA LYS A 76 -8.71 -11.66 23.86
C LYS A 76 -8.29 -12.15 22.50
N VAL A 77 -8.69 -13.37 22.12
CA VAL A 77 -8.44 -13.94 20.80
C VAL A 77 -9.72 -13.86 19.98
N TRP A 78 -9.63 -13.26 18.80
CA TRP A 78 -10.73 -13.12 17.85
C TRP A 78 -10.36 -13.72 16.50
N ALA A 79 -11.37 -14.06 15.68
CA ALA A 79 -11.14 -14.58 14.32
C ALA A 79 -12.20 -14.10 13.34
N GLY A 80 -11.81 -14.09 12.08
CA GLY A 80 -12.65 -13.69 10.95
C GLY A 80 -12.50 -12.23 10.52
N ALA A 81 -12.94 -11.96 9.29
CA ALA A 81 -12.85 -10.62 8.70
C ALA A 81 -13.70 -9.59 9.47
N GLN A 82 -14.89 -10.00 9.94
CA GLN A 82 -15.77 -9.15 10.73
C GLN A 82 -15.12 -8.75 12.06
N ALA A 83 -14.44 -9.68 12.73
CA ALA A 83 -13.72 -9.40 13.97
C ALA A 83 -12.58 -8.37 13.76
N ILE A 84 -11.88 -8.41 12.61
CA ILE A 84 -10.88 -7.40 12.27
C ILE A 84 -11.53 -6.03 12.08
N ALA A 85 -12.70 -5.96 11.43
CA ALA A 85 -13.42 -4.70 11.26
C ALA A 85 -13.98 -4.15 12.58
N GLU A 86 -14.27 -5.00 13.56
CA GLU A 86 -14.73 -4.60 14.89
C GLU A 86 -13.58 -4.13 15.79
N VAL A 87 -12.44 -4.82 15.78
CA VAL A 87 -11.32 -4.47 16.67
C VAL A 87 -10.82 -3.05 16.45
N VAL A 88 -10.79 -2.56 15.22
CA VAL A 88 -10.32 -1.19 14.90
C VAL A 88 -11.21 -0.08 15.48
N THR A 89 -12.45 -0.41 15.86
CA THR A 89 -13.40 0.55 16.45
C THR A 89 -13.25 0.71 17.96
N MET A 90 -12.40 -0.11 18.60
CA MET A 90 -12.25 -0.10 20.07
C MET A 90 -11.84 1.27 20.61
N PRO A 91 -12.52 1.80 21.67
CA PRO A 91 -12.29 3.17 22.15
C PRO A 91 -10.84 3.47 22.54
N SER A 92 -10.13 2.49 23.07
CA SER A 92 -8.76 2.64 23.53
C SER A 92 -7.72 2.80 22.41
N ILE A 93 -8.07 2.50 21.15
CA ILE A 93 -7.15 2.61 20.02
C ILE A 93 -7.08 4.08 19.58
N ASP A 94 -5.85 4.61 19.45
CA ASP A 94 -5.57 5.95 18.94
C ASP A 94 -5.22 5.92 17.45
N ILE A 95 -4.39 4.95 17.04
CA ILE A 95 -3.87 4.84 15.68
C ILE A 95 -4.10 3.42 15.14
N VAL A 96 -4.60 3.34 13.92
CA VAL A 96 -4.68 2.09 13.14
C VAL A 96 -3.61 2.12 12.06
N VAL A 97 -2.67 1.18 12.12
CA VAL A 97 -1.70 0.93 11.05
C VAL A 97 -2.34 -0.02 10.04
N ALA A 98 -2.78 0.52 8.92
CA ALA A 98 -3.47 -0.23 7.86
C ALA A 98 -2.44 -0.84 6.91
N ALA A 99 -1.92 -2.05 7.24
CA ALA A 99 -0.88 -2.75 6.50
C ALA A 99 -1.32 -4.15 5.97
N MET A 100 -2.62 -4.36 5.83
CA MET A 100 -3.16 -5.53 5.11
C MET A 100 -2.90 -5.35 3.60
N VAL A 101 -2.67 -6.46 2.91
CA VAL A 101 -2.40 -6.44 1.46
C VAL A 101 -3.71 -6.54 0.67
N GLY A 102 -3.83 -5.73 -0.38
CA GLY A 102 -4.93 -5.82 -1.35
C GLY A 102 -6.27 -5.32 -0.81
N TYR A 103 -7.35 -5.78 -1.46
CA TYR A 103 -8.74 -5.39 -1.19
C TYR A 103 -9.18 -5.58 0.28
N ALA A 104 -8.64 -6.59 0.97
CA ALA A 104 -9.06 -6.97 2.33
C ALA A 104 -8.88 -5.86 3.39
N GLY A 105 -8.04 -4.87 3.13
CA GLY A 105 -7.83 -3.72 4.01
C GLY A 105 -8.93 -2.66 3.94
N LEU A 106 -9.84 -2.69 2.95
CA LEU A 106 -10.82 -1.63 2.72
C LEU A 106 -11.82 -1.50 3.87
N GLN A 107 -12.54 -2.59 4.20
CA GLN A 107 -13.58 -2.56 5.23
C GLN A 107 -13.04 -2.15 6.62
N PRO A 108 -11.95 -2.73 7.15
CA PRO A 108 -11.40 -2.30 8.43
C PRO A 108 -10.96 -0.84 8.44
N THR A 109 -10.43 -0.33 7.33
CA THR A 109 -10.04 1.09 7.21
C THR A 109 -11.27 2.00 7.26
N ILE A 110 -12.36 1.65 6.57
CA ILE A 110 -13.63 2.38 6.64
C ILE A 110 -14.16 2.44 8.09
N GLU A 111 -14.18 1.32 8.79
CA GLU A 111 -14.68 1.27 10.18
C GLU A 111 -13.77 2.05 11.14
N ALA A 112 -12.45 2.00 10.96
CA ALA A 112 -11.52 2.80 11.74
C ALA A 112 -11.73 4.31 11.53
N ILE A 113 -11.96 4.75 10.28
CA ILE A 113 -12.26 6.15 9.95
C ILE A 113 -13.57 6.59 10.62
N LYS A 114 -14.65 5.79 10.51
CA LYS A 114 -15.93 6.09 11.15
C LYS A 114 -15.82 6.18 12.67
N ALA A 115 -14.92 5.41 13.27
CA ALA A 115 -14.60 5.45 14.69
C ALA A 115 -13.65 6.59 15.10
N GLY A 116 -13.24 7.46 14.17
CA GLY A 116 -12.38 8.62 14.42
C GLY A 116 -10.92 8.26 14.73
N LYS A 117 -10.43 7.09 14.29
CA LYS A 117 -9.06 6.65 14.55
C LYS A 117 -8.08 7.24 13.53
N THR A 118 -6.95 7.77 13.99
CA THR A 118 -5.88 8.16 13.07
C THR A 118 -5.42 6.95 12.25
N ILE A 119 -5.32 7.10 10.92
CA ILE A 119 -4.89 6.03 10.02
C ILE A 119 -3.46 6.26 9.57
N ALA A 120 -2.55 5.34 9.91
CA ALA A 120 -1.24 5.22 9.27
C ALA A 120 -1.40 4.25 8.08
N LEU A 121 -1.58 4.81 6.88
CA LEU A 121 -2.00 4.06 5.69
C LEU A 121 -0.81 3.52 4.91
N ALA A 122 -0.63 2.20 4.93
CA ALA A 122 0.33 1.47 4.09
C ALA A 122 -0.37 0.67 2.98
N ASN A 123 -1.64 0.32 3.16
CA ASN A 123 -2.46 -0.38 2.17
C ASN A 123 -2.99 0.61 1.13
N LYS A 124 -2.23 0.82 0.06
CA LYS A 124 -2.62 1.74 -1.03
C LYS A 124 -3.87 1.29 -1.78
N GLU A 125 -4.12 -0.01 -1.82
CA GLU A 125 -5.29 -0.58 -2.51
C GLU A 125 -6.60 -0.05 -1.95
N THR A 126 -6.65 0.33 -0.68
CA THR A 126 -7.81 1.01 -0.07
C THR A 126 -8.19 2.29 -0.83
N LEU A 127 -7.21 3.14 -1.16
CA LEU A 127 -7.44 4.37 -1.94
C LEU A 127 -7.60 4.09 -3.43
N VAL A 128 -6.95 3.06 -3.95
CA VAL A 128 -7.13 2.63 -5.35
C VAL A 128 -8.58 2.18 -5.57
N VAL A 129 -9.10 1.34 -4.70
CA VAL A 129 -10.45 0.77 -4.84
C VAL A 129 -11.54 1.81 -4.61
N ALA A 130 -11.47 2.55 -3.50
CA ALA A 130 -12.59 3.37 -3.02
C ALA A 130 -12.12 4.75 -2.50
N GLY A 131 -11.14 5.37 -3.16
CA GLY A 131 -10.49 6.58 -2.68
C GLY A 131 -11.45 7.74 -2.44
N GLU A 132 -12.48 7.92 -3.28
CA GLU A 132 -13.52 8.95 -3.08
C GLU A 132 -14.26 8.74 -1.76
N ILE A 133 -14.77 7.53 -1.51
CA ILE A 133 -15.47 7.21 -0.24
C ILE A 133 -14.55 7.38 0.97
N ILE A 134 -13.30 6.92 0.86
CA ILE A 134 -12.33 7.02 1.96
C ILE A 134 -12.04 8.47 2.30
N CYS A 135 -11.79 9.33 1.31
CA CYS A 135 -11.52 10.75 1.52
C CYS A 135 -12.74 11.49 2.08
N ASP A 136 -13.95 11.23 1.58
CA ASP A 136 -15.18 11.82 2.06
C ASP A 136 -15.47 11.41 3.52
N LEU A 137 -15.28 10.13 3.86
CA LEU A 137 -15.43 9.66 5.24
C LEU A 137 -14.38 10.28 6.16
N ALA A 138 -13.12 10.35 5.73
CA ALA A 138 -12.05 10.96 6.51
C ALA A 138 -12.34 12.44 6.82
N LEU A 139 -12.82 13.18 5.81
CA LEU A 139 -13.23 14.58 5.99
C LEU A 139 -14.43 14.69 6.95
N LYS A 140 -15.47 13.87 6.74
CA LYS A 140 -16.69 13.86 7.55
C LYS A 140 -16.43 13.54 9.02
N HIS A 141 -15.52 12.60 9.29
CA HIS A 141 -15.18 12.15 10.65
C HIS A 141 -13.95 12.84 11.24
N HIS A 142 -13.40 13.84 10.55
CA HIS A 142 -12.17 14.55 10.93
C HIS A 142 -11.01 13.61 11.27
N THR A 143 -10.89 12.52 10.50
CA THR A 143 -9.90 11.46 10.72
C THR A 143 -8.66 11.73 9.88
N PRO A 144 -7.48 11.93 10.49
CA PRO A 144 -6.24 12.07 9.74
C PRO A 144 -5.85 10.75 9.06
N ILE A 145 -5.47 10.83 7.77
CA ILE A 145 -4.82 9.75 7.04
C ILE A 145 -3.38 10.16 6.79
N LEU A 146 -2.45 9.44 7.39
CA LEU A 146 -1.01 9.68 7.30
C LEU A 146 -0.36 8.61 6.42
N PRO A 147 0.32 9.00 5.33
CA PRO A 147 0.89 8.02 4.39
C PRO A 147 2.10 7.30 5.01
N VAL A 148 2.13 6.00 4.85
CA VAL A 148 3.26 5.12 5.20
C VAL A 148 4.04 4.71 3.95
N ASP A 149 3.39 4.63 2.78
CA ASP A 149 4.11 4.39 1.53
C ASP A 149 5.22 5.43 1.34
N SER A 150 6.44 5.00 0.97
CA SER A 150 7.64 5.84 1.02
C SER A 150 7.53 7.08 0.15
N GLU A 151 6.98 6.94 -1.04
CA GLU A 151 6.79 8.03 -1.99
C GLU A 151 5.76 9.04 -1.49
N HIS A 152 4.65 8.55 -0.95
CA HIS A 152 3.58 9.41 -0.42
C HIS A 152 4.00 10.09 0.88
N SER A 153 4.76 9.40 1.73
CA SER A 153 5.41 10.01 2.89
C SER A 153 6.36 11.14 2.47
N ALA A 154 7.14 10.94 1.41
CA ALA A 154 8.06 11.94 0.88
C ALA A 154 7.32 13.19 0.35
N ILE A 155 6.23 12.98 -0.40
CA ILE A 155 5.36 14.07 -0.88
C ILE A 155 4.73 14.81 0.31
N PHE A 156 4.17 14.06 1.27
CA PHE A 156 3.58 14.63 2.49
C PHE A 156 4.60 15.48 3.25
N GLN A 157 5.83 14.99 3.47
CA GLN A 157 6.90 15.73 4.12
C GLN A 157 7.31 16.99 3.36
N SER A 158 7.30 16.95 2.02
CA SER A 158 7.61 18.08 1.17
C SER A 158 6.53 19.17 1.20
N LEU A 159 5.29 18.80 1.54
CA LEU A 159 4.13 19.70 1.63
C LEU A 159 3.91 20.30 3.03
N VAL A 160 4.68 19.87 4.05
CA VAL A 160 4.55 20.46 5.39
C VAL A 160 4.93 21.92 5.36
N GLY A 161 3.97 22.78 5.74
CA GLY A 161 4.13 24.24 5.76
C GLY A 161 3.90 24.93 4.40
N GLU A 162 3.50 24.18 3.37
CA GLU A 162 3.21 24.71 2.04
C GLU A 162 1.70 24.78 1.79
N ASP A 163 1.29 25.71 0.94
CA ASP A 163 -0.07 25.77 0.41
C ASP A 163 -0.23 24.76 -0.73
N ARG A 164 -1.20 23.86 -0.63
CA ARG A 164 -1.47 22.85 -1.65
C ARG A 164 -1.96 23.44 -2.97
N SER A 165 -2.53 24.66 -2.97
CA SER A 165 -2.94 25.35 -4.20
C SER A 165 -1.76 25.70 -5.11
N GLU A 166 -0.55 25.81 -4.53
CA GLU A 166 0.69 26.14 -5.23
C GLU A 166 1.38 24.92 -5.87
N ILE A 167 0.79 23.74 -5.78
CA ILE A 167 1.34 22.54 -6.42
C ILE A 167 1.19 22.67 -7.95
N GLU A 168 2.31 22.74 -8.66
CA GLU A 168 2.34 22.61 -10.11
C GLU A 168 2.29 21.14 -10.50
N LYS A 169 3.19 20.30 -9.93
CA LYS A 169 3.27 18.85 -10.18
C LYS A 169 3.73 18.08 -8.96
N ILE A 170 3.25 16.86 -8.85
CA ILE A 170 3.87 15.81 -8.03
C ILE A 170 4.84 15.02 -8.92
N LEU A 171 6.08 14.88 -8.48
CA LEU A 171 7.13 14.12 -9.14
C LEU A 171 7.29 12.81 -8.38
N LEU A 172 6.57 11.78 -8.83
CA LEU A 172 6.49 10.47 -8.18
C LEU A 172 7.62 9.57 -8.69
N THR A 173 8.59 9.25 -7.86
CA THR A 173 9.74 8.42 -8.26
C THR A 173 9.41 6.92 -8.25
N ALA A 174 10.10 6.16 -9.09
CA ALA A 174 10.01 4.71 -9.20
C ALA A 174 11.41 4.12 -9.38
N SER A 175 11.70 2.96 -8.77
CA SER A 175 12.94 2.23 -9.06
C SER A 175 13.03 1.76 -10.51
N GLY A 176 11.88 1.59 -11.16
CA GLY A 176 11.74 0.99 -12.50
C GLY A 176 11.69 -0.55 -12.49
N GLY A 177 11.83 -1.17 -11.31
CA GLY A 177 11.76 -2.62 -11.13
C GLY A 177 12.94 -3.40 -11.74
N PRO A 178 12.95 -4.74 -11.62
CA PRO A 178 14.04 -5.58 -12.07
C PRO A 178 14.19 -5.62 -13.61
N PHE A 179 13.13 -5.31 -14.36
CA PHE A 179 13.11 -5.39 -15.81
C PHE A 179 13.30 -4.04 -16.51
N ARG A 180 13.70 -2.99 -15.78
CA ARG A 180 13.86 -1.63 -16.30
C ARG A 180 14.69 -1.55 -17.60
N THR A 181 15.73 -2.36 -17.71
CA THR A 181 16.64 -2.38 -18.88
C THR A 181 16.32 -3.48 -19.89
N PHE A 182 15.31 -4.33 -19.65
CA PHE A 182 14.96 -5.44 -20.53
C PHE A 182 14.23 -4.95 -21.78
N THR A 183 14.50 -5.59 -22.92
CA THR A 183 13.68 -5.44 -24.12
C THR A 183 12.37 -6.20 -23.99
N LEU A 184 11.36 -5.88 -24.82
CA LEU A 184 10.11 -6.64 -24.87
C LEU A 184 10.35 -8.14 -25.15
N GLU A 185 11.34 -8.45 -26.00
CA GLU A 185 11.68 -9.85 -26.32
C GLU A 185 12.19 -10.60 -25.08
N GLN A 186 13.05 -9.96 -24.28
CA GLN A 186 13.54 -10.54 -23.03
C GLN A 186 12.41 -10.71 -22.02
N MET A 187 11.44 -9.78 -21.98
CA MET A 187 10.28 -9.86 -21.06
C MET A 187 9.33 -11.02 -21.37
N LYS A 188 9.32 -11.58 -22.59
CA LYS A 188 8.47 -12.72 -22.96
C LYS A 188 8.77 -14.00 -22.17
N THR A 189 9.99 -14.14 -21.69
CA THR A 189 10.50 -15.37 -21.07
C THR A 189 10.79 -15.22 -19.57
N VAL A 190 10.55 -14.04 -18.98
CA VAL A 190 10.79 -13.83 -17.55
C VAL A 190 9.82 -14.65 -16.69
N THR A 191 10.35 -15.13 -15.59
CA THR A 191 9.62 -15.94 -14.59
C THR A 191 9.26 -15.13 -13.35
N ALA A 192 8.39 -15.67 -12.52
CA ALA A 192 8.10 -15.08 -11.22
C ALA A 192 9.37 -14.98 -10.34
N ALA A 193 10.27 -15.96 -10.42
CA ALA A 193 11.54 -15.94 -9.70
C ALA A 193 12.46 -14.79 -10.14
N ASP A 194 12.42 -14.40 -11.42
CA ASP A 194 13.18 -13.24 -11.91
C ASP A 194 12.54 -11.92 -11.46
N ALA A 195 11.22 -11.85 -11.49
CA ALA A 195 10.47 -10.66 -11.07
C ALA A 195 10.57 -10.39 -9.55
N LEU A 196 10.80 -11.43 -8.74
CA LEU A 196 10.98 -11.31 -7.28
C LEU A 196 12.36 -10.76 -6.88
N LYS A 197 13.30 -10.60 -7.80
CA LYS A 197 14.64 -10.03 -7.55
C LYS A 197 14.61 -8.51 -7.64
N HIS A 198 13.98 -7.83 -6.65
CA HIS A 198 13.96 -6.37 -6.64
C HIS A 198 15.35 -5.80 -6.31
N PRO A 199 15.84 -4.74 -7.04
CA PRO A 199 17.21 -4.26 -6.88
C PRO A 199 17.50 -3.55 -5.54
N ASN A 200 16.51 -2.90 -4.93
CA ASN A 200 16.72 -1.99 -3.80
C ASN A 200 15.89 -2.32 -2.55
N TRP A 201 14.78 -3.05 -2.69
CA TRP A 201 13.82 -3.28 -1.61
C TRP A 201 13.59 -4.76 -1.36
N ASP A 202 13.51 -5.13 -0.08
CA ASP A 202 12.99 -6.45 0.33
C ASP A 202 11.51 -6.30 0.70
N MET A 203 10.66 -6.83 -0.16
CA MET A 203 9.21 -6.63 -0.10
C MET A 203 8.46 -7.95 -0.22
N GLY A 204 7.17 -7.94 0.16
CA GLY A 204 6.29 -9.07 -0.06
C GLY A 204 6.13 -9.42 -1.56
N ALA A 205 5.86 -10.69 -1.86
CA ALA A 205 5.83 -11.20 -3.23
C ALA A 205 4.84 -10.43 -4.15
N LYS A 206 3.64 -10.07 -3.64
CA LYS A 206 2.62 -9.35 -4.45
C LYS A 206 3.16 -8.00 -4.92
N ILE A 207 3.65 -7.17 -4.00
CA ILE A 207 4.14 -5.82 -4.33
C ILE A 207 5.42 -5.86 -5.18
N THR A 208 6.25 -6.89 -5.03
CA THR A 208 7.46 -7.05 -5.84
C THR A 208 7.10 -7.33 -7.31
N ILE A 209 6.09 -8.17 -7.58
CA ILE A 209 5.56 -8.39 -8.94
C ILE A 209 4.91 -7.11 -9.49
N ASP A 210 4.15 -6.38 -8.66
CA ASP A 210 3.56 -5.10 -9.05
C ASP A 210 4.64 -4.05 -9.37
N SER A 211 5.76 -4.05 -8.66
CA SER A 211 6.92 -3.21 -8.98
C SER A 211 7.55 -3.62 -10.32
N ALA A 212 7.74 -4.92 -10.56
CA ALA A 212 8.31 -5.43 -11.80
C ALA A 212 7.48 -5.03 -13.04
N SER A 213 6.15 -4.98 -12.92
CA SER A 213 5.22 -4.61 -13.99
C SER A 213 4.87 -3.10 -14.02
N MET A 214 5.41 -2.31 -13.12
CA MET A 214 5.05 -0.92 -12.84
C MET A 214 3.59 -0.70 -12.43
N MET A 215 2.83 -1.75 -12.10
CA MET A 215 1.50 -1.60 -11.52
C MET A 215 1.55 -0.98 -10.13
N ASN A 216 2.59 -1.30 -9.34
CA ASN A 216 2.77 -0.64 -8.04
C ASN A 216 2.79 0.89 -8.20
N LYS A 217 3.55 1.39 -9.19
CA LYS A 217 3.61 2.82 -9.47
C LYS A 217 2.29 3.35 -10.02
N GLY A 218 1.56 2.55 -10.79
CA GLY A 218 0.21 2.88 -11.22
C GLY A 218 -0.75 3.07 -10.04
N PHE A 219 -0.72 2.19 -9.05
CA PHE A 219 -1.50 2.33 -7.82
C PHE A 219 -1.09 3.56 -7.01
N GLU A 220 0.18 3.86 -6.96
CA GLU A 220 0.70 5.04 -6.27
C GLU A 220 0.28 6.35 -6.94
N VAL A 221 0.13 6.40 -8.27
CA VAL A 221 -0.48 7.54 -8.97
C VAL A 221 -1.92 7.76 -8.49
N ILE A 222 -2.70 6.68 -8.36
CA ILE A 222 -4.08 6.75 -7.87
C ILE A 222 -4.13 7.20 -6.41
N GLU A 223 -3.27 6.63 -5.57
CA GLU A 223 -3.15 6.99 -4.16
C GLU A 223 -2.76 8.47 -3.98
N ALA A 224 -1.78 8.97 -4.76
CA ALA A 224 -1.34 10.36 -4.70
C ALA A 224 -2.47 11.34 -5.04
N LYS A 225 -3.30 11.03 -6.06
CA LYS A 225 -4.48 11.83 -6.38
C LYS A 225 -5.40 12.01 -5.17
N TRP A 226 -5.69 10.93 -4.46
CA TRP A 226 -6.62 10.97 -3.35
C TRP A 226 -6.03 11.61 -2.09
N LEU A 227 -4.79 11.27 -1.73
CA LEU A 227 -4.13 11.83 -0.53
C LEU A 227 -3.86 13.33 -0.63
N PHE A 228 -3.51 13.81 -1.82
CA PHE A 228 -3.08 15.21 -2.00
C PHE A 228 -4.12 16.07 -2.70
N GLY A 229 -5.21 15.49 -3.21
CA GLY A 229 -6.29 16.22 -3.86
C GLY A 229 -5.88 16.86 -5.18
N VAL A 230 -4.89 16.32 -5.90
CA VAL A 230 -4.40 16.84 -7.16
C VAL A 230 -4.98 16.09 -8.36
N PRO A 231 -5.25 16.74 -9.50
CA PRO A 231 -5.61 16.06 -10.73
C PRO A 231 -4.53 15.07 -11.17
N VAL A 232 -4.93 13.97 -11.79
CA VAL A 232 -4.00 12.92 -12.22
C VAL A 232 -2.97 13.42 -13.24
N GLU A 233 -3.31 14.43 -14.01
CA GLU A 233 -2.46 15.10 -15.01
C GLU A 233 -1.29 15.87 -14.37
N LYS A 234 -1.42 16.22 -13.10
CA LYS A 234 -0.35 16.85 -12.31
C LYS A 234 0.57 15.84 -11.63
N ILE A 235 0.34 14.54 -11.78
CA ILE A 235 1.18 13.48 -11.19
C ILE A 235 2.06 12.89 -12.29
N GLN A 236 3.35 13.20 -12.23
CA GLN A 236 4.34 12.74 -13.20
C GLN A 236 5.23 11.67 -12.58
N VAL A 237 5.29 10.51 -13.22
CA VAL A 237 6.19 9.42 -12.80
C VAL A 237 7.58 9.64 -13.38
N LEU A 238 8.61 9.51 -12.51
CA LEU A 238 10.03 9.55 -12.85
C LEU A 238 10.68 8.23 -12.46
N VAL A 239 11.39 7.59 -13.35
CA VAL A 239 12.21 6.41 -13.00
C VAL A 239 13.53 6.90 -12.42
N HIS A 240 13.78 6.56 -11.15
CA HIS A 240 14.96 6.90 -10.37
C HIS A 240 15.58 5.63 -9.78
N PRO A 241 16.50 4.96 -10.50
CA PRO A 241 16.99 3.63 -10.14
C PRO A 241 17.69 3.55 -8.77
N GLN A 242 18.31 4.64 -8.34
CA GLN A 242 19.03 4.69 -7.05
C GLN A 242 18.09 4.68 -5.84
N SER A 243 16.80 5.03 -6.02
CA SER A 243 15.78 5.08 -4.96
C SER A 243 16.19 5.90 -3.72
N ILE A 244 16.98 6.95 -3.92
CA ILE A 244 17.42 7.89 -2.86
C ILE A 244 16.45 9.06 -2.73
N VAL A 245 16.00 9.63 -3.85
CA VAL A 245 14.91 10.60 -3.89
C VAL A 245 13.61 9.79 -3.87
N HIS A 246 12.90 9.83 -2.74
CA HIS A 246 11.67 9.05 -2.58
C HIS A 246 10.47 9.65 -3.28
N SER A 247 10.41 10.95 -3.50
CA SER A 247 9.55 11.72 -4.40
C SER A 247 9.74 13.21 -4.13
N ALA A 248 9.13 14.04 -4.96
CA ALA A 248 9.24 15.49 -4.87
C ALA A 248 7.93 16.20 -5.26
N VAL A 249 7.83 17.46 -4.89
CA VAL A 249 6.76 18.39 -5.31
C VAL A 249 7.40 19.56 -6.02
N GLN A 250 6.94 19.86 -7.22
CA GLN A 250 7.26 21.09 -7.96
C GLN A 250 6.15 22.10 -7.70
N PHE A 251 6.53 23.32 -7.34
CA PHE A 251 5.62 24.43 -7.07
C PHE A 251 5.53 25.38 -8.26
N THR A 252 4.52 26.23 -8.25
CA THR A 252 4.21 27.19 -9.34
C THR A 252 5.32 28.23 -9.59
N ASP A 253 6.16 28.48 -8.60
CA ASP A 253 7.35 29.36 -8.73
C ASP A 253 8.56 28.63 -9.37
N GLY A 254 8.42 27.34 -9.68
CA GLY A 254 9.48 26.49 -10.24
C GLY A 254 10.36 25.80 -9.20
N ALA A 255 10.19 26.05 -7.90
CA ALA A 255 10.93 25.36 -6.86
C ALA A 255 10.53 23.89 -6.76
N ILE A 256 11.50 23.02 -6.42
CA ILE A 256 11.27 21.61 -6.18
C ILE A 256 11.70 21.26 -4.76
N LYS A 257 10.78 20.71 -3.96
CA LYS A 257 11.10 20.13 -2.65
C LYS A 257 11.03 18.61 -2.74
N ALA A 258 12.05 17.93 -2.23
CA ALA A 258 12.16 16.48 -2.25
C ALA A 258 12.58 15.94 -0.88
N GLN A 259 12.11 14.74 -0.55
CA GLN A 259 12.63 14.02 0.59
C GLN A 259 13.58 12.92 0.09
N LEU A 260 14.78 12.90 0.67
CA LEU A 260 15.83 11.92 0.41
C LEU A 260 16.02 11.03 1.63
N GLY A 261 16.32 9.75 1.40
CA GLY A 261 16.57 8.78 2.48
C GLY A 261 17.15 7.48 1.95
N ALA A 262 17.70 6.68 2.85
CA ALA A 262 17.99 5.28 2.55
C ALA A 262 16.66 4.50 2.37
N PRO A 263 16.63 3.44 1.56
CA PRO A 263 15.44 2.62 1.37
C PRO A 263 15.12 1.77 2.61
N ASP A 264 14.46 2.38 3.59
CA ASP A 264 14.08 1.79 4.87
C ASP A 264 12.66 2.25 5.25
N MET A 265 11.70 1.32 5.30
CA MET A 265 10.31 1.64 5.61
C MET A 265 10.07 2.09 7.06
N ARG A 266 11.00 1.84 7.97
CA ARG A 266 10.89 2.34 9.35
C ARG A 266 10.87 3.86 9.41
N LEU A 267 11.52 4.55 8.47
CA LEU A 267 11.51 6.01 8.40
C LEU A 267 10.11 6.58 8.13
N PRO A 268 9.41 6.22 7.05
CA PRO A 268 8.04 6.72 6.82
C PRO A 268 7.04 6.19 7.85
N ILE A 269 7.19 4.96 8.36
CA ILE A 269 6.37 4.43 9.45
C ILE A 269 6.52 5.31 10.70
N GLN A 270 7.76 5.56 11.14
CA GLN A 270 8.04 6.40 12.31
C GLN A 270 7.46 7.81 12.13
N TYR A 271 7.62 8.40 10.94
CA TYR A 271 7.09 9.74 10.68
C TYR A 271 5.56 9.78 10.72
N ALA A 272 4.87 8.78 10.15
CA ALA A 272 3.42 8.68 10.24
C ALA A 272 2.91 8.53 11.68
N LEU A 273 3.62 7.77 12.52
CA LEU A 273 3.25 7.58 13.92
C LEU A 273 3.53 8.81 14.80
N SER A 274 4.58 9.57 14.48
CA SER A 274 5.06 10.68 15.32
C SER A 274 4.63 12.07 14.85
N PHE A 275 4.11 12.19 13.63
CA PHE A 275 3.76 13.50 13.06
C PHE A 275 2.97 14.39 14.04
N PRO A 276 3.34 15.68 14.18
CA PRO A 276 4.31 16.45 13.38
C PRO A 276 5.78 16.36 13.86
N GLU A 277 6.08 15.59 14.89
CA GLU A 277 7.42 15.48 15.46
C GLU A 277 8.34 14.58 14.60
N ARG A 278 9.67 14.86 14.67
CA ARG A 278 10.69 13.97 14.14
C ARG A 278 11.44 13.32 15.29
N LEU A 279 11.26 12.01 15.43
CA LEU A 279 11.95 11.24 16.46
C LEU A 279 13.38 10.91 16.02
N ALA A 280 14.32 10.90 16.96
CA ALA A 280 15.66 10.40 16.69
C ALA A 280 15.61 8.91 16.32
N SER A 281 16.52 8.46 15.46
CA SER A 281 16.63 7.05 15.09
C SER A 281 18.07 6.72 14.74
N ASP A 282 18.41 5.44 14.80
CA ASP A 282 19.67 4.85 14.33
C ASP A 282 19.53 4.18 12.96
N PHE A 283 18.44 4.48 12.24
CA PHE A 283 18.22 3.99 10.87
C PHE A 283 19.36 4.43 9.93
N PRO A 284 19.64 3.69 8.86
CA PRO A 284 20.65 4.02 7.88
C PRO A 284 20.53 5.46 7.38
N ARG A 285 21.66 6.15 7.25
CA ARG A 285 21.76 7.51 6.69
C ARG A 285 22.29 7.44 5.25
N VAL A 286 21.79 8.33 4.41
CA VAL A 286 22.37 8.51 3.08
C VAL A 286 23.69 9.25 3.22
N ASP A 287 24.76 8.67 2.69
CA ASP A 287 26.04 9.35 2.53
C ASP A 287 26.07 10.02 1.15
N LEU A 288 25.89 11.33 1.13
CA LEU A 288 25.89 12.12 -0.12
C LEU A 288 27.26 12.14 -0.79
N PHE A 289 28.36 11.94 -0.06
CA PHE A 289 29.69 11.86 -0.66
C PHE A 289 29.93 10.53 -1.38
N ALA A 290 29.27 9.46 -0.94
CA ALA A 290 29.33 8.17 -1.61
C ALA A 290 28.44 8.08 -2.85
N LEU A 291 27.44 8.97 -2.96
CA LEU A 291 26.57 9.05 -4.15
C LEU A 291 27.33 9.72 -5.30
N LYS A 292 27.42 9.01 -6.44
CA LYS A 292 28.04 9.58 -7.64
C LYS A 292 27.03 10.43 -8.41
N ASP A 293 25.86 9.85 -8.70
CA ASP A 293 24.83 10.45 -9.54
C ASP A 293 23.43 10.15 -9.00
N LEU A 294 22.51 11.08 -9.23
CA LEU A 294 21.06 10.88 -9.11
C LEU A 294 20.49 11.02 -10.52
N THR A 295 20.02 9.92 -11.09
CA THR A 295 19.53 9.86 -12.47
C THR A 295 18.02 9.74 -12.51
N PHE A 296 17.40 10.37 -13.51
CA PHE A 296 15.97 10.35 -13.74
C PHE A 296 15.67 10.05 -15.20
N GLU A 297 14.77 9.09 -15.44
CA GLU A 297 14.38 8.63 -16.76
C GLU A 297 12.85 8.72 -16.91
N GLN A 298 12.37 8.83 -18.14
CA GLN A 298 10.94 8.72 -18.40
C GLN A 298 10.52 7.24 -18.37
N PRO A 299 9.34 6.91 -17.80
CA PRO A 299 8.81 5.56 -17.87
C PRO A 299 8.42 5.19 -19.30
N ASP A 300 8.72 3.96 -19.71
CA ASP A 300 8.35 3.42 -21.01
C ASP A 300 7.00 2.69 -20.94
N LEU A 301 5.93 3.36 -21.35
CA LEU A 301 4.57 2.82 -21.30
C LEU A 301 4.34 1.68 -22.31
N ASN A 302 5.18 1.52 -23.34
CA ASN A 302 5.07 0.41 -24.26
C ASN A 302 5.58 -0.89 -23.62
N ARG A 303 6.69 -0.80 -22.86
CA ARG A 303 7.22 -1.93 -22.11
C ARG A 303 6.47 -2.22 -20.84
N PHE A 304 5.90 -1.21 -20.20
CA PHE A 304 5.17 -1.28 -18.93
C PHE A 304 3.75 -0.69 -19.05
N PRO A 305 2.85 -1.37 -19.79
CA PRO A 305 1.51 -0.84 -20.06
C PRO A 305 0.66 -0.63 -18.81
N ASN A 306 0.94 -1.37 -17.72
CA ASN A 306 0.18 -1.29 -16.47
C ASN A 306 0.15 0.11 -15.87
N LEU A 307 1.25 0.89 -16.00
CA LEU A 307 1.26 2.28 -15.58
C LEU A 307 0.28 3.12 -16.42
N GLY A 308 0.22 2.88 -17.73
CA GLY A 308 -0.75 3.53 -18.63
C GLY A 308 -2.18 3.17 -18.30
N LEU A 309 -2.45 1.90 -17.96
CA LEU A 309 -3.78 1.43 -17.54
C LEU A 309 -4.26 2.09 -16.25
N ALA A 310 -3.35 2.36 -15.30
CA ALA A 310 -3.71 3.07 -14.07
C ALA A 310 -4.09 4.52 -14.34
N TYR A 311 -3.38 5.24 -15.22
CA TYR A 311 -3.79 6.57 -15.66
C TYR A 311 -5.14 6.55 -16.39
N ASP A 312 -5.38 5.55 -17.25
CA ASP A 312 -6.67 5.37 -17.93
C ASP A 312 -7.80 5.12 -16.93
N ALA A 313 -7.58 4.23 -15.96
CA ALA A 313 -8.54 3.94 -14.91
C ALA A 313 -8.97 5.22 -14.17
N MET A 314 -8.00 6.07 -13.83
CA MET A 314 -8.28 7.34 -13.13
C MET A 314 -9.02 8.37 -14.00
N ARG A 315 -8.72 8.44 -15.31
CA ARG A 315 -9.44 9.34 -16.24
C ARG A 315 -10.89 8.88 -16.45
N ARG A 316 -11.12 7.58 -16.51
CA ARG A 316 -12.47 7.01 -16.62
C ARG A 316 -13.26 7.19 -15.32
N GLY A 317 -12.59 7.12 -14.17
CA GLY A 317 -13.20 7.31 -12.85
C GLY A 317 -14.20 6.21 -12.45
N GLY A 318 -15.11 6.56 -11.55
CA GLY A 318 -16.10 5.62 -11.02
C GLY A 318 -15.46 4.39 -10.39
N ASN A 319 -15.97 3.21 -10.71
CA ASN A 319 -15.48 1.93 -10.20
C ASN A 319 -14.28 1.35 -10.98
N ILE A 320 -13.78 1.99 -12.05
CA ILE A 320 -12.74 1.41 -12.90
C ILE A 320 -11.41 1.19 -12.16
N PRO A 321 -10.95 2.05 -11.24
CA PRO A 321 -9.77 1.73 -10.44
C PRO A 321 -9.93 0.48 -9.55
N CYS A 322 -11.14 0.19 -9.08
CA CYS A 322 -11.46 -1.06 -8.39
C CYS A 322 -11.32 -2.27 -9.33
N VAL A 323 -11.85 -2.15 -10.56
CA VAL A 323 -11.69 -3.19 -11.60
C VAL A 323 -10.21 -3.45 -11.89
N LEU A 324 -9.40 -2.38 -12.04
CA LEU A 324 -7.96 -2.47 -12.24
C LEU A 324 -7.29 -3.25 -11.11
N ASN A 325 -7.60 -2.91 -9.85
CA ASN A 325 -7.04 -3.60 -8.69
C ASN A 325 -7.42 -5.09 -8.66
N ALA A 326 -8.71 -5.40 -8.81
CA ALA A 326 -9.21 -6.77 -8.77
C ALA A 326 -8.57 -7.64 -9.88
N ALA A 327 -8.52 -7.14 -11.11
CA ALA A 327 -7.86 -7.82 -12.22
C ALA A 327 -6.37 -8.02 -11.96
N ASN A 328 -5.69 -6.99 -11.42
CA ASN A 328 -4.26 -7.11 -11.09
C ASN A 328 -4.01 -8.14 -9.99
N GLU A 329 -4.82 -8.23 -8.96
CA GLU A 329 -4.64 -9.25 -7.92
C GLU A 329 -4.76 -10.67 -8.50
N VAL A 330 -5.70 -10.89 -9.42
CA VAL A 330 -5.87 -12.18 -10.11
C VAL A 330 -4.64 -12.52 -10.96
N VAL A 331 -4.21 -11.62 -11.84
CA VAL A 331 -3.08 -11.93 -12.75
C VAL A 331 -1.74 -11.97 -12.01
N ASN A 332 -1.57 -11.20 -10.93
CA ASN A 332 -0.38 -11.25 -10.07
C ASN A 332 -0.26 -12.63 -9.42
N LEU A 333 -1.36 -13.16 -8.87
CA LEU A 333 -1.38 -14.51 -8.31
C LEU A 333 -1.13 -15.56 -9.40
N ALA A 334 -1.82 -15.47 -10.53
CA ALA A 334 -1.67 -16.39 -11.65
C ALA A 334 -0.22 -16.41 -12.19
N PHE A 335 0.44 -15.26 -12.29
CA PHE A 335 1.84 -15.19 -12.70
C PHE A 335 2.78 -15.88 -11.68
N ARG A 336 2.56 -15.66 -10.39
CA ARG A 336 3.35 -16.33 -9.33
C ARG A 336 3.17 -17.84 -9.32
N GLU A 337 2.00 -18.32 -9.73
CA GLU A 337 1.66 -19.74 -9.86
C GLU A 337 2.04 -20.35 -11.23
N GLY A 338 2.58 -19.55 -12.14
CA GLY A 338 2.96 -20.00 -13.50
C GLY A 338 1.79 -20.21 -14.46
N ARG A 339 0.58 -19.74 -14.13
CA ARG A 339 -0.64 -19.79 -14.95
C ARG A 339 -0.77 -18.61 -15.93
N CYS A 340 0.08 -17.62 -15.81
CA CYS A 340 0.07 -16.41 -16.63
C CYS A 340 1.51 -16.02 -17.00
N ARG A 341 1.73 -15.50 -18.22
CA ARG A 341 3.01 -14.93 -18.63
C ARG A 341 3.08 -13.45 -18.22
N PHE A 342 4.29 -12.91 -18.05
CA PHE A 342 4.49 -11.53 -17.59
C PHE A 342 3.77 -10.49 -18.47
N LEU A 343 3.97 -10.53 -19.80
CA LEU A 343 3.33 -9.56 -20.70
C LEU A 343 1.80 -9.78 -20.81
N GLN A 344 1.33 -10.99 -20.60
CA GLN A 344 -0.11 -11.31 -20.60
C GLN A 344 -0.86 -10.63 -19.44
N MET A 345 -0.17 -10.30 -18.33
CA MET A 345 -0.81 -9.64 -17.20
C MET A 345 -1.52 -8.34 -17.62
N SER A 346 -0.84 -7.46 -18.35
CA SER A 346 -1.43 -6.19 -18.80
C SER A 346 -2.57 -6.37 -19.80
N GLU A 347 -2.50 -7.40 -20.66
CA GLU A 347 -3.59 -7.71 -21.59
C GLU A 347 -4.87 -8.13 -20.85
N VAL A 348 -4.74 -9.03 -19.86
CA VAL A 348 -5.89 -9.49 -19.08
C VAL A 348 -6.50 -8.34 -18.27
N ILE A 349 -5.67 -7.46 -17.69
CA ILE A 349 -6.15 -6.28 -16.97
C ILE A 349 -6.93 -5.36 -17.92
N ALA A 350 -6.37 -5.03 -19.09
CA ALA A 350 -7.01 -4.17 -20.07
C ALA A 350 -8.35 -4.75 -20.57
N ASP A 351 -8.38 -6.05 -20.90
CA ASP A 351 -9.59 -6.75 -21.33
C ASP A 351 -10.66 -6.78 -20.22
N THR A 352 -10.24 -6.95 -18.96
CA THR A 352 -11.16 -6.91 -17.81
C THR A 352 -11.75 -5.51 -17.63
N MET A 353 -10.93 -4.45 -17.70
CA MET A 353 -11.38 -3.06 -17.64
C MET A 353 -12.35 -2.69 -18.77
N ALA A 354 -12.21 -3.33 -19.93
CA ALA A 354 -13.11 -3.11 -21.07
C ALA A 354 -14.45 -3.83 -20.93
N LYS A 355 -14.50 -4.97 -20.22
CA LYS A 355 -15.69 -5.83 -20.10
C LYS A 355 -16.52 -5.56 -18.84
N ALA A 356 -15.90 -5.06 -17.78
CA ALA A 356 -16.57 -4.84 -16.50
C ALA A 356 -17.64 -3.75 -16.60
N THR A 357 -18.71 -3.93 -15.84
CA THR A 357 -19.80 -2.96 -15.75
C THR A 357 -19.31 -1.65 -15.14
N PHE A 358 -19.54 -0.53 -15.86
CA PHE A 358 -19.17 0.80 -15.39
C PHE A 358 -20.23 1.40 -14.46
N ILE A 359 -19.79 1.87 -13.28
CA ILE A 359 -20.62 2.59 -12.31
C ILE A 359 -19.93 3.93 -12.03
N ALA A 360 -20.59 5.03 -12.41
CA ALA A 360 -19.99 6.37 -12.35
C ALA A 360 -19.84 6.92 -10.92
N LYS A 361 -20.75 6.59 -10.01
CA LYS A 361 -20.74 7.01 -8.60
C LYS A 361 -21.03 5.81 -7.70
N PRO A 362 -20.03 4.93 -7.52
CA PRO A 362 -20.21 3.71 -6.75
C PRO A 362 -20.34 4.01 -5.25
N VAL A 363 -21.21 3.29 -4.56
CA VAL A 363 -21.27 3.18 -3.11
C VAL A 363 -20.46 1.97 -2.65
N TYR A 364 -20.33 1.75 -1.34
CA TYR A 364 -19.50 0.65 -0.81
C TYR A 364 -19.91 -0.72 -1.38
N GLU A 365 -21.22 -1.00 -1.44
CA GLU A 365 -21.76 -2.25 -1.95
C GLU A 365 -21.45 -2.46 -3.45
N ASP A 366 -21.40 -1.36 -4.22
CA ASP A 366 -21.01 -1.41 -5.63
C ASP A 366 -19.53 -1.79 -5.78
N TYR A 367 -18.65 -1.34 -4.90
CA TYR A 367 -17.23 -1.75 -4.92
C TYR A 367 -17.06 -3.23 -4.56
N VAL A 368 -17.87 -3.76 -3.63
CA VAL A 368 -17.89 -5.20 -3.30
C VAL A 368 -18.31 -6.02 -4.53
N ALA A 369 -19.39 -5.60 -5.19
CA ALA A 369 -19.89 -6.26 -6.39
C ALA A 369 -18.90 -6.14 -7.57
N THR A 370 -18.29 -4.97 -7.76
CA THR A 370 -17.29 -4.70 -8.81
C THR A 370 -16.03 -5.57 -8.62
N ASP A 371 -15.51 -5.69 -7.41
CA ASP A 371 -14.35 -6.54 -7.13
C ASP A 371 -14.65 -8.01 -7.49
N ALA A 372 -15.82 -8.52 -7.08
CA ALA A 372 -16.23 -9.89 -7.39
C ALA A 372 -16.43 -10.12 -8.91
N GLU A 373 -17.09 -9.20 -9.60
CA GLU A 373 -17.32 -9.26 -11.06
C GLU A 373 -15.96 -9.22 -11.80
N ALA A 374 -15.10 -8.27 -11.48
CA ALA A 374 -13.82 -8.10 -12.15
C ALA A 374 -12.89 -9.31 -11.95
N ARG A 375 -12.86 -9.90 -10.76
CA ARG A 375 -12.12 -11.16 -10.51
C ARG A 375 -12.65 -12.29 -11.39
N SER A 376 -13.97 -12.45 -11.46
CA SER A 376 -14.60 -13.48 -12.31
C SER A 376 -14.24 -13.29 -13.79
N ILE A 377 -14.32 -12.06 -14.29
CA ILE A 377 -13.96 -11.74 -15.68
C ILE A 377 -12.47 -12.03 -15.94
N ALA A 378 -11.58 -11.62 -15.04
CA ALA A 378 -10.15 -11.85 -15.19
C ALA A 378 -9.80 -13.34 -15.23
N GLU A 379 -10.37 -14.16 -14.34
CA GLU A 379 -10.20 -15.62 -14.36
C GLU A 379 -10.74 -16.26 -15.65
N GLN A 380 -11.88 -15.82 -16.14
CA GLN A 380 -12.42 -16.30 -17.43
C GLN A 380 -11.48 -15.99 -18.59
N ILE A 381 -10.92 -14.77 -18.65
CA ILE A 381 -9.98 -14.37 -19.69
C ILE A 381 -8.69 -15.20 -19.61
N LEU A 382 -8.16 -15.42 -18.40
CA LEU A 382 -6.99 -16.27 -18.19
C LEU A 382 -7.22 -17.68 -18.72
N ASN A 383 -8.35 -18.31 -18.38
CA ASN A 383 -8.68 -19.67 -18.80
C ASN A 383 -8.87 -19.80 -20.33
N LEU A 384 -9.26 -18.71 -21.01
CA LEU A 384 -9.38 -18.69 -22.48
C LEU A 384 -8.02 -18.48 -23.18
N LYS A 385 -7.03 -17.91 -22.49
CA LYS A 385 -5.70 -17.60 -23.05
C LYS A 385 -4.61 -18.60 -22.60
N SER A 386 -4.95 -19.56 -21.72
CA SER A 386 -4.09 -20.68 -21.28
C SER A 386 -4.16 -21.80 -22.32
#